data_78afa8120790de317359b3151b3efb8c
#
_entry.id   78afa8120790de317359b3151b3efb8c
#
_cell.length_a   1.000
_cell.length_b   1.000
_cell.length_c   1.000
_cell.angle_alpha   90.00
_cell.angle_beta   90.00
_cell.angle_gamma   90.00
#
_symmetry.space_group_name_H-M   'P 1'
#
loop_
_entity.id
_entity.type
_entity.pdbx_description
1 polymer ?
#
loop_
_entity_poly.entity_id
_entity_poly.type
_entity_poly.pdbx_seq_one_letter_code
_entity_poly.pdbx_strand_id
1 'polypeptide(L)'
;FKTIKFDSPSLGKPLPEYLILIKTKNHLARIMHIEPSVKRGDEIHLGDEIGRFINNGYFFFWVDAGMHVEVRDLNDYLRARGGYELMPMFASKITEERPVSELKGTVIDASKRNITVKLNKNNVVKIKDNYSLMDCATSLGYGGVLGKFNPEDEIYFNGIKIGKIDRIGNYMSTFKTEKLKVLVNGIGFRGISFIFGREIAKLLPKRYGKPALKKGDKVNIKLKRQEK
;
A
#
# COMPACT_ATOMS: atom_id res chain seq x y z
N PHE A 1 12.68 25.22 -1.39
CA PHE A 1 11.88 24.52 -0.36
C PHE A 1 10.73 25.42 0.10
N LYS A 2 9.50 24.91 0.07
CA LYS A 2 8.30 25.60 0.56
C LYS A 2 7.45 24.65 1.39
N THR A 3 7.13 25.01 2.62
CA THR A 3 6.17 24.29 3.46
C THR A 3 4.84 25.01 3.41
N ILE A 4 3.78 24.31 3.10
CA ILE A 4 2.40 24.80 3.13
C ILE A 4 1.66 23.94 4.17
N LYS A 5 1.05 24.61 5.14
CA LYS A 5 0.18 23.96 6.12
C LYS A 5 -1.28 24.21 5.73
N PHE A 6 -2.10 23.18 5.73
CA PHE A 6 -3.54 23.27 5.55
C PHE A 6 -4.26 22.20 6.39
N ASP A 7 -5.52 22.40 6.62
CA ASP A 7 -6.32 21.50 7.47
C ASP A 7 -6.84 20.30 6.68
N SER A 8 -6.83 19.13 7.32
CA SER A 8 -7.39 17.93 6.74
C SER A 8 -8.89 17.82 7.03
N PRO A 9 -9.75 17.67 6.01
CA PRO A 9 -11.19 17.59 6.20
C PRO A 9 -11.70 16.24 6.70
N SER A 10 -10.82 15.21 6.80
CA SER A 10 -11.26 13.81 6.89
C SER A 10 -11.73 13.34 8.27
N LEU A 11 -11.59 14.13 9.34
CA LEU A 11 -11.99 13.72 10.70
C LEU A 11 -12.99 14.67 11.37
N GLY A 12 -13.61 15.57 10.62
CA GLY A 12 -14.53 16.58 11.19
C GLY A 12 -13.90 17.57 12.15
N LYS A 13 -12.57 17.48 12.36
CA LYS A 13 -11.73 18.45 13.05
C LYS A 13 -10.58 18.82 12.13
N PRO A 14 -10.22 20.11 12.05
CA PRO A 14 -9.05 20.53 11.29
C PRO A 14 -7.79 19.90 11.91
N LEU A 15 -7.16 18.99 11.17
CA LEU A 15 -5.86 18.45 11.52
C LEU A 15 -4.81 19.05 10.58
N PRO A 16 -3.62 19.37 11.09
CA PRO A 16 -2.58 19.97 10.28
C PRO A 16 -2.17 19.01 9.15
N GLU A 17 -2.04 19.58 7.96
CA GLU A 17 -1.45 18.92 6.81
C GLU A 17 -0.27 19.75 6.33
N TYR A 18 0.77 19.09 5.84
CA TYR A 18 1.97 19.75 5.38
C TYR A 18 2.33 19.29 3.96
N LEU A 19 2.85 20.23 3.20
CA LEU A 19 3.40 20.01 1.87
C LEU A 19 4.86 20.45 1.86
N ILE A 20 5.77 19.48 1.73
CA ILE A 20 7.20 19.73 1.56
C ILE A 20 7.53 19.69 0.08
N LEU A 21 8.20 20.72 -0.42
CA LEU A 21 8.67 20.80 -1.79
C LEU A 21 10.20 20.82 -1.80
N ILE A 22 10.81 19.79 -2.35
CA ILE A 22 12.27 19.66 -2.48
C ILE A 22 12.63 19.86 -3.95
N LYS A 23 13.33 20.96 -4.24
CA LYS A 23 13.81 21.25 -5.60
C LYS A 23 15.12 20.51 -5.83
N THR A 24 15.17 19.71 -6.89
CA THR A 24 16.39 19.12 -7.43
C THR A 24 16.83 19.88 -8.66
N LYS A 25 17.90 19.45 -9.32
CA LYS A 25 18.38 20.07 -10.56
C LYS A 25 17.30 20.13 -11.65
N ASN A 26 16.56 19.05 -11.85
CA ASN A 26 15.65 18.90 -12.99
C ASN A 26 14.18 18.69 -12.59
N HIS A 27 13.90 18.35 -11.34
CA HIS A 27 12.58 17.96 -10.89
C HIS A 27 12.26 18.56 -9.53
N LEU A 28 11.00 18.44 -9.15
CA LEU A 28 10.49 18.77 -7.83
C LEU A 28 9.98 17.50 -7.17
N ALA A 29 10.49 17.14 -5.99
CA ALA A 29 9.86 16.15 -5.13
C ALA A 29 8.83 16.86 -4.25
N ARG A 30 7.59 16.39 -4.32
CA ARG A 30 6.45 16.86 -3.52
C ARG A 30 6.10 15.79 -2.51
N ILE A 31 6.18 16.12 -1.22
CA ILE A 31 5.98 15.18 -0.12
C ILE A 31 4.87 15.70 0.79
N MET A 32 3.92 14.85 1.14
CA MET A 32 2.76 15.18 1.98
C MET A 32 2.64 14.22 3.15
N HIS A 33 1.86 14.63 4.18
CA HIS A 33 1.55 13.86 5.38
C HIS A 33 2.74 13.66 6.33
N ILE A 34 3.69 14.58 6.28
CA ILE A 34 4.85 14.64 7.18
C ILE A 34 4.89 16.01 7.83
N GLU A 35 5.00 16.07 9.15
CA GLU A 35 5.33 17.30 9.87
C GLU A 35 6.82 17.58 9.66
N PRO A 36 7.19 18.70 8.99
CA PRO A 36 8.58 18.95 8.63
C PRO A 36 9.45 19.28 9.84
N SER A 37 10.66 18.70 9.90
CA SER A 37 11.76 19.13 10.77
C SER A 37 12.68 20.13 10.10
N VAL A 38 12.49 20.35 8.81
CA VAL A 38 13.31 21.23 7.95
C VAL A 38 12.59 22.52 7.62
N LYS A 39 13.35 23.58 7.28
CA LYS A 39 12.84 24.93 7.00
C LYS A 39 13.05 25.29 5.53
N ARG A 40 12.36 26.34 5.10
CA ARG A 40 12.55 26.91 3.78
C ARG A 40 13.97 27.43 3.62
N GLY A 41 14.67 26.98 2.59
CA GLY A 41 16.05 27.36 2.28
C GLY A 41 17.07 26.33 2.71
N ASP A 42 16.69 25.32 3.51
CA ASP A 42 17.60 24.26 3.89
C ASP A 42 18.03 23.44 2.66
N GLU A 43 19.29 23.08 2.62
CA GLU A 43 19.84 22.11 1.67
C GLU A 43 19.69 20.72 2.29
N ILE A 44 19.23 19.74 1.50
CA ILE A 44 18.92 18.40 1.96
C ILE A 44 19.71 17.39 1.14
N HIS A 45 20.36 16.45 1.84
CA HIS A 45 21.13 15.37 1.25
C HIS A 45 20.42 14.02 1.42
N LEU A 46 20.85 13.03 0.65
CA LEU A 46 20.32 11.68 0.78
C LEU A 46 20.63 11.10 2.16
N GLY A 47 19.59 10.68 2.88
CA GLY A 47 19.69 10.16 4.23
C GLY A 47 19.31 11.15 5.33
N ASP A 48 19.14 12.42 5.01
CA ASP A 48 18.72 13.42 5.98
C ASP A 48 17.27 13.19 6.43
N GLU A 49 17.01 13.43 7.70
CA GLU A 49 15.66 13.47 8.25
C GLU A 49 14.94 14.74 7.82
N ILE A 50 13.83 14.60 7.11
CA ILE A 50 13.03 15.73 6.63
C ILE A 50 11.78 16.00 7.48
N GLY A 51 11.45 15.13 8.41
CA GLY A 51 10.29 15.25 9.27
C GLY A 51 9.79 13.92 9.82
N ARG A 52 8.66 13.97 10.49
CA ARG A 52 8.02 12.81 11.09
C ARG A 52 6.62 12.58 10.51
N PHE A 53 6.24 11.32 10.39
CA PHE A 53 4.90 10.94 9.96
C PHE A 53 3.84 11.47 10.92
N ILE A 54 2.74 12.00 10.36
CA ILE A 54 1.57 12.43 11.13
C ILE A 54 0.36 11.57 10.78
N ASN A 55 -0.51 11.37 11.76
CA ASN A 55 -1.80 10.75 11.54
C ASN A 55 -2.88 11.84 11.46
N ASN A 56 -3.09 12.37 10.27
CA ASN A 56 -4.04 13.45 9.99
C ASN A 56 -5.39 12.95 9.43
N GLY A 57 -5.59 11.62 9.41
CA GLY A 57 -6.82 11.01 8.90
C GLY A 57 -6.92 10.94 7.38
N TYR A 58 -5.89 11.31 6.63
CA TYR A 58 -5.86 11.14 5.18
C TYR A 58 -5.86 9.66 4.79
N PHE A 59 -5.03 8.86 5.46
CA PHE A 59 -5.02 7.41 5.29
C PHE A 59 -6.11 6.76 6.15
N PHE A 60 -6.60 5.63 5.69
CA PHE A 60 -7.57 4.85 6.47
C PHE A 60 -7.00 4.50 7.85
N PHE A 61 -7.86 4.51 8.86
CA PHE A 61 -7.45 4.36 10.27
C PHE A 61 -6.70 3.06 10.61
N TRP A 62 -6.73 2.06 9.76
CA TRP A 62 -5.94 0.82 9.89
C TRP A 62 -4.58 0.87 9.20
N VAL A 63 -4.33 1.88 8.39
CA VAL A 63 -3.03 2.15 7.79
C VAL A 63 -2.25 2.97 8.80
N ASP A 64 -0.97 2.59 9.02
CA ASP A 64 -0.10 3.42 9.84
C ASP A 64 0.18 4.76 9.13
N ALA A 65 0.67 5.74 9.87
CA ALA A 65 1.08 7.00 9.29
C ALA A 65 2.07 6.75 8.15
N GLY A 66 1.87 7.41 7.04
CA GLY A 66 2.66 7.25 5.82
C GLY A 66 2.88 8.59 5.14
N MET A 67 3.57 8.58 4.03
CA MET A 67 3.76 9.75 3.18
C MET A 67 3.28 9.50 1.77
N HIS A 68 2.90 10.58 1.11
CA HIS A 68 2.65 10.62 -0.32
C HIS A 68 3.83 11.36 -0.97
N VAL A 69 4.49 10.71 -1.93
CA VAL A 69 5.63 11.29 -2.64
C VAL A 69 5.31 11.32 -4.12
N GLU A 70 5.49 12.48 -4.73
CA GLU A 70 5.35 12.68 -6.17
C GLU A 70 6.62 13.32 -6.73
N VAL A 71 7.00 12.96 -7.94
CA VAL A 71 8.02 13.65 -8.73
C VAL A 71 7.31 14.46 -9.81
N ARG A 72 7.69 15.73 -9.97
CA ARG A 72 7.01 16.69 -10.83
C ARG A 72 7.99 17.59 -11.56
N ASP A 73 7.48 18.29 -12.56
CA ASP A 73 8.19 19.43 -13.14
C ASP A 73 8.39 20.55 -12.14
N LEU A 74 9.48 21.32 -12.30
CA LEU A 74 9.86 22.38 -11.37
C LEU A 74 8.77 23.43 -11.11
N ASN A 75 7.91 23.67 -12.10
CA ASN A 75 6.84 24.67 -12.05
C ASN A 75 5.46 24.08 -11.73
N ASP A 76 5.35 22.75 -11.60
CA ASP A 76 4.07 22.07 -11.37
C ASP A 76 3.95 21.55 -9.93
N TYR A 77 3.88 22.45 -8.95
CA TYR A 77 3.91 22.07 -7.54
C TYR A 77 2.53 22.01 -6.85
N LEU A 78 1.49 22.62 -7.44
CA LEU A 78 0.17 22.74 -6.79
C LEU A 78 -0.90 21.81 -7.36
N ARG A 79 -0.81 21.40 -8.64
CA ARG A 79 -1.87 20.58 -9.24
C ARG A 79 -2.02 19.25 -8.51
N ALA A 80 -3.26 18.79 -8.36
CA ALA A 80 -3.56 17.52 -7.73
C ALA A 80 -3.23 16.30 -8.62
N ARG A 81 -3.02 16.50 -9.93
CA ARG A 81 -2.72 15.45 -10.91
C ARG A 81 -1.53 15.86 -11.78
N GLY A 82 -0.84 14.90 -12.40
CA GLY A 82 0.21 15.17 -13.39
C GLY A 82 1.64 14.95 -12.88
N GLY A 83 1.84 14.18 -11.81
CA GLY A 83 3.18 13.69 -11.44
C GLY A 83 3.71 12.68 -12.46
N TYR A 84 5.04 12.50 -12.50
CA TYR A 84 5.67 11.43 -13.27
C TYR A 84 5.27 10.07 -12.74
N GLU A 85 5.02 9.13 -13.62
CA GLU A 85 4.84 7.74 -13.25
C GLU A 85 6.20 7.13 -12.88
N LEU A 86 6.31 6.60 -11.67
CA LEU A 86 7.55 6.06 -11.14
C LEU A 86 7.63 4.56 -11.39
N MET A 87 8.75 4.11 -11.94
CA MET A 87 9.02 2.68 -12.10
C MET A 87 9.51 2.10 -10.77
N PRO A 88 8.85 1.08 -10.23
CA PRO A 88 9.34 0.39 -9.03
C PRO A 88 10.71 -0.27 -9.29
N MET A 89 11.72 0.01 -8.47
CA MET A 89 13.08 -0.53 -8.64
C MET A 89 13.15 -2.07 -8.56
N PHE A 90 12.17 -2.70 -7.94
CA PHE A 90 12.09 -4.16 -7.79
C PHE A 90 11.32 -4.84 -8.94
N ALA A 91 10.81 -4.09 -9.93
CA ALA A 91 10.05 -4.65 -11.06
C ALA A 91 10.83 -5.71 -11.86
N SER A 92 12.17 -5.59 -11.91
CA SER A 92 13.04 -6.54 -12.60
C SER A 92 13.26 -7.87 -11.84
N LYS A 93 12.90 -7.95 -10.55
CA LYS A 93 13.13 -9.14 -9.72
C LYS A 93 11.94 -10.09 -9.65
N ILE A 94 10.86 -9.81 -10.35
CA ILE A 94 9.54 -10.40 -10.10
C ILE A 94 9.25 -11.64 -10.98
N THR A 95 9.96 -11.81 -12.08
CA THR A 95 9.60 -12.76 -13.14
C THR A 95 9.79 -14.24 -12.78
N GLU A 96 10.46 -14.57 -11.69
CA GLU A 96 10.77 -15.95 -11.31
C GLU A 96 10.00 -16.49 -10.10
N GLU A 97 9.38 -15.65 -9.29
CA GLU A 97 8.64 -16.08 -8.12
C GLU A 97 7.28 -16.68 -8.52
N ARG A 98 7.01 -17.89 -8.06
CA ARG A 98 5.73 -18.57 -8.28
C ARG A 98 4.79 -18.43 -7.09
N PRO A 99 3.47 -18.37 -7.30
CA PRO A 99 2.49 -18.38 -6.23
C PRO A 99 2.69 -19.58 -5.31
N VAL A 100 2.46 -19.38 -4.03
CA VAL A 100 2.46 -20.46 -3.04
C VAL A 100 1.06 -21.01 -2.83
N SER A 101 0.94 -22.30 -2.53
CA SER A 101 -0.36 -22.94 -2.25
C SER A 101 -0.97 -22.46 -0.93
N GLU A 102 -0.13 -22.06 0.04
CA GLU A 102 -0.54 -21.55 1.34
C GLU A 102 0.24 -20.29 1.71
N LEU A 103 -0.47 -19.28 2.14
CA LEU A 103 0.13 -18.04 2.65
C LEU A 103 0.35 -18.15 4.15
N LYS A 104 1.59 -18.43 4.54
CA LYS A 104 2.02 -18.55 5.93
C LYS A 104 2.88 -17.36 6.36
N GLY A 105 2.88 -17.07 7.65
CA GLY A 105 3.72 -16.01 8.20
C GLY A 105 3.80 -16.03 9.71
N THR A 106 4.44 -14.99 10.24
CA THR A 106 4.57 -14.75 11.68
C THR A 106 4.12 -13.32 11.99
N VAL A 107 3.32 -13.17 13.03
CA VAL A 107 2.93 -11.84 13.53
C VAL A 107 4.16 -11.13 14.06
N ILE A 108 4.48 -9.96 13.50
CA ILE A 108 5.60 -9.12 13.95
C ILE A 108 5.15 -7.93 14.78
N ASP A 109 3.90 -7.51 14.60
CA ASP A 109 3.25 -6.47 15.41
C ASP A 109 1.74 -6.70 15.49
N ALA A 110 1.14 -6.35 16.63
CA ALA A 110 -0.30 -6.45 16.86
C ALA A 110 -0.81 -5.20 17.59
N SER A 111 -1.41 -4.31 16.86
CA SER A 111 -2.00 -3.09 17.38
C SER A 111 -3.51 -3.22 17.59
N LYS A 112 -4.12 -2.19 18.20
CA LYS A 112 -5.58 -2.08 18.30
C LYS A 112 -6.28 -1.94 16.94
N ARG A 113 -5.54 -1.59 15.87
CA ARG A 113 -6.06 -1.24 14.54
C ARG A 113 -5.81 -2.33 13.50
N ASN A 114 -4.63 -2.90 13.49
CA ASN A 114 -4.20 -3.92 12.54
C ASN A 114 -3.21 -4.89 13.18
N ILE A 115 -2.96 -5.99 12.50
CA ILE A 115 -1.95 -6.98 12.86
C ILE A 115 -1.01 -7.11 11.67
N THR A 116 0.26 -6.82 11.88
CA THR A 116 1.29 -6.91 10.85
C THR A 116 1.91 -8.30 10.87
N VAL A 117 1.91 -8.95 9.72
CA VAL A 117 2.46 -10.29 9.52
C VAL A 117 3.65 -10.22 8.58
N LYS A 118 4.79 -10.79 8.97
CA LYS A 118 5.86 -11.13 8.05
C LYS A 118 5.51 -12.45 7.38
N LEU A 119 5.35 -12.43 6.08
CA LEU A 119 5.04 -13.60 5.25
C LEU A 119 6.32 -14.41 4.99
N ASN A 120 6.17 -15.70 4.75
CA ASN A 120 7.30 -16.56 4.39
C ASN A 120 7.73 -16.38 2.92
N LYS A 121 6.88 -15.80 2.09
CA LYS A 121 7.11 -15.51 0.67
C LYS A 121 6.31 -14.28 0.25
N ASN A 122 6.68 -13.72 -0.89
CA ASN A 122 5.97 -12.60 -1.48
C ASN A 122 4.52 -12.96 -1.91
N ASN A 123 3.72 -11.93 -2.04
CA ASN A 123 2.32 -11.95 -2.47
C ASN A 123 2.23 -11.97 -4.00
N VAL A 124 2.55 -13.11 -4.60
CA VAL A 124 2.51 -13.31 -6.05
C VAL A 124 1.13 -13.77 -6.51
N VAL A 125 0.63 -13.15 -7.58
CA VAL A 125 -0.60 -13.51 -8.27
C VAL A 125 -0.32 -14.09 -9.66
N LYS A 126 -1.25 -14.89 -10.15
CA LYS A 126 -1.25 -15.38 -11.53
C LYS A 126 -2.26 -14.58 -12.35
N ILE A 127 -1.82 -14.14 -13.56
CA ILE A 127 -2.65 -13.44 -14.54
C ILE A 127 -2.33 -14.09 -15.89
N LYS A 128 -3.27 -14.87 -16.45
CA LYS A 128 -3.00 -15.77 -17.59
C LYS A 128 -1.80 -16.69 -17.29
N ASP A 129 -0.77 -16.65 -18.12
CA ASP A 129 0.46 -17.42 -17.95
C ASP A 129 1.59 -16.68 -17.21
N ASN A 130 1.30 -15.46 -16.75
CA ASN A 130 2.28 -14.62 -16.07
C ASN A 130 2.07 -14.60 -14.56
N TYR A 131 3.16 -14.27 -13.85
CA TYR A 131 3.16 -14.04 -12.42
C TYR A 131 3.54 -12.60 -12.12
N SER A 132 2.92 -12.00 -11.12
CA SER A 132 3.17 -10.63 -10.73
C SER A 132 3.04 -10.43 -9.23
N LEU A 133 3.80 -9.47 -8.68
CA LEU A 133 3.56 -9.00 -7.32
C LEU A 133 2.29 -8.17 -7.26
N MET A 134 1.65 -8.22 -6.11
CA MET A 134 0.40 -7.54 -5.84
C MET A 134 0.53 -6.57 -4.66
N ASP A 135 -0.01 -5.36 -4.82
CA ASP A 135 -0.44 -4.49 -3.72
C ASP A 135 -1.96 -4.47 -3.71
N CYS A 136 -2.58 -4.84 -2.62
CA CYS A 136 -4.03 -4.99 -2.59
C CYS A 136 -4.57 -4.79 -1.17
N ALA A 137 -5.66 -4.06 -1.05
CA ALA A 137 -6.44 -3.98 0.17
C ALA A 137 -7.85 -4.53 -0.07
N THR A 138 -8.10 -5.76 0.33
CA THR A 138 -9.38 -6.44 0.08
C THR A 138 -10.57 -5.72 0.69
N SER A 139 -10.38 -4.99 1.78
CA SER A 139 -11.41 -4.16 2.43
C SER A 139 -11.78 -2.91 1.65
N LEU A 140 -10.91 -2.47 0.71
CA LEU A 140 -11.17 -1.34 -0.17
C LEU A 140 -11.74 -1.76 -1.51
N GLY A 141 -11.69 -3.04 -1.83
CA GLY A 141 -12.14 -3.55 -3.11
C GLY A 141 -11.20 -3.19 -4.28
N TYR A 142 -9.92 -2.93 -4.00
CA TYR A 142 -8.99 -2.36 -4.98
C TYR A 142 -7.56 -2.85 -4.76
N GLY A 143 -6.80 -2.95 -5.87
CA GLY A 143 -5.39 -3.29 -5.84
C GLY A 143 -4.66 -2.92 -7.12
N GLY A 144 -3.35 -3.18 -7.13
CA GLY A 144 -2.46 -3.04 -8.27
C GLY A 144 -1.57 -4.28 -8.43
N VAL A 145 -1.15 -4.53 -9.64
CA VAL A 145 -0.17 -5.56 -10.02
C VAL A 145 0.91 -4.93 -10.89
N LEU A 146 2.14 -5.42 -10.76
CA LEU A 146 3.22 -4.95 -11.62
C LEU A 146 3.06 -5.53 -13.02
N GLY A 147 3.32 -4.68 -14.01
CA GLY A 147 3.21 -5.06 -15.43
C GLY A 147 1.94 -4.54 -16.10
N LYS A 148 1.93 -4.69 -17.42
CA LYS A 148 0.82 -4.31 -18.28
C LYS A 148 -0.01 -5.53 -18.60
N PHE A 149 -1.25 -5.54 -18.15
CA PHE A 149 -2.23 -6.59 -18.41
C PHE A 149 -3.47 -5.97 -19.04
N ASN A 150 -4.16 -6.72 -19.88
CA ASN A 150 -5.34 -6.19 -20.57
C ASN A 150 -6.51 -6.01 -19.59
N PRO A 151 -7.40 -5.02 -19.83
CA PRO A 151 -8.65 -4.92 -19.10
C PRO A 151 -9.41 -6.24 -19.18
N GLU A 152 -10.13 -6.57 -18.10
CA GLU A 152 -10.87 -7.84 -17.90
C GLU A 152 -9.99 -9.08 -17.69
N ASP A 153 -8.64 -9.00 -17.79
CA ASP A 153 -7.79 -10.12 -17.39
C ASP A 153 -8.06 -10.50 -15.93
N GLU A 154 -8.25 -11.77 -15.69
CA GLU A 154 -8.57 -12.29 -14.37
C GLU A 154 -7.30 -12.50 -13.54
N ILE A 155 -7.40 -12.15 -12.25
CA ILE A 155 -6.30 -12.26 -11.29
C ILE A 155 -6.59 -13.40 -10.32
N TYR A 156 -5.64 -14.30 -10.20
CA TYR A 156 -5.74 -15.45 -9.31
C TYR A 156 -4.65 -15.41 -8.23
N PHE A 157 -5.07 -15.58 -6.98
CA PHE A 157 -4.19 -15.74 -5.84
C PHE A 157 -4.45 -17.11 -5.20
N ASN A 158 -3.44 -17.97 -5.15
CA ASN A 158 -3.55 -19.34 -4.65
C ASN A 158 -4.73 -20.12 -5.28
N GLY A 159 -4.91 -20.01 -6.60
CA GLY A 159 -5.99 -20.67 -7.32
C GLY A 159 -7.38 -20.04 -7.18
N ILE A 160 -7.50 -19.00 -6.38
CA ILE A 160 -8.77 -18.29 -6.16
C ILE A 160 -8.76 -17.00 -6.99
N LYS A 161 -9.79 -16.81 -7.80
CA LYS A 161 -10.02 -15.54 -8.48
C LYS A 161 -10.29 -14.45 -7.46
N ILE A 162 -9.42 -13.42 -7.45
CA ILE A 162 -9.51 -12.31 -6.52
C ILE A 162 -9.96 -10.99 -7.17
N GLY A 163 -9.96 -10.91 -8.49
CA GLY A 163 -10.37 -9.71 -9.20
C GLY A 163 -10.17 -9.77 -10.70
N LYS A 164 -10.35 -8.62 -11.33
CA LYS A 164 -10.11 -8.35 -12.75
C LYS A 164 -9.43 -7.03 -12.95
N ILE A 165 -8.53 -6.95 -13.94
CA ILE A 165 -7.87 -5.70 -14.35
C ILE A 165 -8.91 -4.70 -14.84
N ASP A 166 -8.81 -3.45 -14.36
CA ASP A 166 -9.69 -2.35 -14.77
C ASP A 166 -8.95 -1.22 -15.51
N ARG A 167 -7.67 -1.02 -15.22
CA ARG A 167 -6.85 0.02 -15.88
C ARG A 167 -5.42 -0.44 -16.09
N ILE A 168 -4.80 0.07 -17.16
CA ILE A 168 -3.41 -0.17 -17.51
C ILE A 168 -2.63 1.13 -17.31
N GLY A 169 -1.55 1.08 -16.54
CA GLY A 169 -0.51 2.11 -16.48
C GLY A 169 0.74 1.68 -17.23
N ASN A 170 1.79 2.51 -17.19
CA ASN A 170 3.05 2.19 -17.89
C ASN A 170 3.83 1.05 -17.23
N TYR A 171 3.79 0.95 -15.91
CA TYR A 171 4.53 -0.05 -15.11
C TYR A 171 3.62 -0.94 -14.29
N MET A 172 2.39 -0.54 -14.09
CA MET A 172 1.44 -1.23 -13.22
C MET A 172 0.05 -1.25 -13.87
N SER A 173 -0.70 -2.28 -13.57
CA SER A 173 -2.14 -2.35 -13.86
C SER A 173 -2.91 -2.36 -12.55
N THR A 174 -4.06 -1.69 -12.53
CA THR A 174 -4.95 -1.71 -11.37
C THR A 174 -6.10 -2.67 -11.57
N PHE A 175 -6.71 -3.10 -10.47
CA PHE A 175 -7.82 -4.05 -10.52
C PHE A 175 -8.84 -3.82 -9.41
N LYS A 176 -10.07 -4.22 -9.67
CA LYS A 176 -11.12 -4.32 -8.65
C LYS A 176 -11.14 -5.72 -8.06
N THR A 177 -11.20 -5.80 -6.73
CA THR A 177 -11.27 -7.10 -6.07
C THR A 177 -12.68 -7.66 -6.05
N GLU A 178 -12.79 -8.99 -6.12
CA GLU A 178 -14.00 -9.71 -5.75
C GLU A 178 -14.28 -9.52 -4.25
N LYS A 179 -15.51 -9.83 -3.82
CA LYS A 179 -15.82 -9.92 -2.39
C LYS A 179 -15.12 -11.15 -1.80
N LEU A 180 -14.15 -10.92 -0.93
CA LEU A 180 -13.32 -11.96 -0.36
C LEU A 180 -13.55 -12.09 1.15
N LYS A 181 -13.63 -13.34 1.61
CA LYS A 181 -13.56 -13.69 3.03
C LYS A 181 -12.12 -14.03 3.38
N VAL A 182 -11.57 -13.34 4.37
CA VAL A 182 -10.20 -13.57 4.88
C VAL A 182 -10.29 -14.43 6.14
N LEU A 183 -9.62 -15.57 6.14
CA LEU A 183 -9.50 -16.47 7.27
C LEU A 183 -8.03 -16.58 7.68
N VAL A 184 -7.75 -16.42 8.97
CA VAL A 184 -6.43 -16.59 9.56
C VAL A 184 -6.54 -17.62 10.68
N ASN A 185 -5.87 -18.74 10.54
CA ASN A 185 -6.01 -19.90 11.45
C ASN A 185 -7.49 -20.29 11.68
N GLY A 186 -8.32 -20.21 10.62
CA GLY A 186 -9.76 -20.49 10.70
C GLY A 186 -10.62 -19.31 11.21
N ILE A 187 -10.03 -18.29 11.81
CA ILE A 187 -10.74 -17.12 12.33
C ILE A 187 -10.99 -16.11 11.19
N GLY A 188 -12.21 -15.60 11.09
CA GLY A 188 -12.58 -14.60 10.08
C GLY A 188 -12.05 -13.22 10.41
N PHE A 189 -11.39 -12.59 9.45
CA PHE A 189 -10.94 -11.19 9.49
C PHE A 189 -11.80 -10.30 8.57
N ARG A 190 -11.77 -8.99 8.81
CA ARG A 190 -12.46 -7.99 7.98
C ARG A 190 -11.80 -7.84 6.61
N GLY A 191 -10.47 -7.94 6.55
CA GLY A 191 -9.70 -7.80 5.34
C GLY A 191 -8.23 -8.07 5.54
N ILE A 192 -7.50 -8.03 4.45
CA ILE A 192 -6.04 -8.09 4.39
C ILE A 192 -5.53 -7.04 3.42
N SER A 193 -4.39 -6.45 3.71
CA SER A 193 -3.66 -5.56 2.82
C SER A 193 -2.27 -6.14 2.57
N PHE A 194 -1.89 -6.22 1.30
CA PHE A 194 -0.56 -6.61 0.84
C PHE A 194 0.20 -5.37 0.38
N ILE A 195 1.52 -5.42 0.42
CA ILE A 195 2.41 -4.32 0.04
C ILE A 195 3.38 -4.81 -1.02
N PHE A 196 3.57 -4.04 -2.10
CA PHE A 196 4.52 -4.36 -3.16
C PHE A 196 5.94 -4.61 -2.63
N GLY A 197 6.57 -5.68 -3.14
CA GLY A 197 7.97 -5.98 -2.92
C GLY A 197 8.35 -6.21 -1.46
N ARG A 198 7.35 -6.45 -0.60
CA ARG A 198 7.57 -6.75 0.80
C ARG A 198 6.84 -8.03 1.19
N GLU A 199 7.53 -8.89 1.91
CA GLU A 199 6.95 -10.05 2.57
C GLU A 199 6.15 -9.61 3.81
N ILE A 200 5.25 -8.64 3.63
CA ILE A 200 4.44 -8.08 4.71
C ILE A 200 2.99 -8.02 4.28
N ALA A 201 2.11 -8.43 5.19
CA ALA A 201 0.69 -8.21 5.08
C ALA A 201 0.15 -7.58 6.38
N LYS A 202 -0.88 -6.74 6.25
CA LYS A 202 -1.65 -6.22 7.38
C LYS A 202 -3.02 -6.88 7.41
N LEU A 203 -3.35 -7.51 8.51
CA LEU A 203 -4.64 -8.13 8.77
C LEU A 203 -5.54 -7.13 9.50
N LEU A 204 -6.76 -6.98 9.02
CA LEU A 204 -7.76 -6.10 9.62
C LEU A 204 -8.72 -6.92 10.48
N PRO A 205 -8.74 -6.75 11.81
CA PRO A 205 -9.64 -7.49 12.68
C PRO A 205 -11.10 -7.07 12.44
N LYS A 206 -12.06 -7.95 12.67
CA LYS A 206 -13.49 -7.63 12.61
C LYS A 206 -13.90 -6.62 13.68
N ARG A 207 -13.28 -6.68 14.85
CA ARG A 207 -13.49 -5.77 15.99
C ARG A 207 -12.16 -5.12 16.35
N TYR A 208 -12.20 -3.80 16.54
CA TYR A 208 -11.03 -3.03 16.97
C TYR A 208 -10.87 -3.07 18.49
N GLY A 209 -9.66 -2.80 18.95
CA GLY A 209 -9.35 -2.63 20.36
C GLY A 209 -8.70 -3.84 21.03
N LYS A 210 -9.05 -5.06 20.63
CA LYS A 210 -8.42 -6.28 21.18
C LYS A 210 -7.96 -7.17 20.02
N PRO A 211 -6.66 -7.25 19.74
CA PRO A 211 -6.15 -8.09 18.67
C PRO A 211 -6.42 -9.57 18.97
N ALA A 212 -6.85 -10.31 17.94
CA ALA A 212 -7.09 -11.75 18.03
C ALA A 212 -5.80 -12.59 18.01
N LEU A 213 -4.67 -11.96 17.68
CA LEU A 213 -3.33 -12.55 17.56
C LEU A 213 -2.34 -11.66 18.30
N LYS A 214 -1.22 -12.24 18.74
CA LYS A 214 -0.11 -11.54 19.39
C LYS A 214 1.20 -11.71 18.63
N LYS A 215 2.16 -10.83 18.87
CA LYS A 215 3.51 -10.93 18.30
C LYS A 215 4.11 -12.32 18.56
N GLY A 216 4.66 -12.93 17.53
CA GLY A 216 5.22 -14.27 17.53
C GLY A 216 4.27 -15.37 17.05
N ASP A 217 2.96 -15.13 17.01
CA ASP A 217 2.00 -16.13 16.54
C ASP A 217 2.26 -16.52 15.08
N LYS A 218 2.21 -17.83 14.81
CA LYS A 218 2.25 -18.36 13.45
C LYS A 218 0.87 -18.31 12.83
N VAL A 219 0.80 -17.87 11.59
CA VAL A 219 -0.46 -17.70 10.87
C VAL A 219 -0.47 -18.44 9.55
N ASN A 220 -1.63 -19.02 9.24
CA ASN A 220 -1.98 -19.52 7.92
C ASN A 220 -3.18 -18.72 7.42
N ILE A 221 -2.99 -17.99 6.31
CA ILE A 221 -3.96 -17.06 5.75
C ILE A 221 -4.61 -17.70 4.53
N LYS A 222 -5.93 -17.77 4.53
CA LYS A 222 -6.74 -18.28 3.41
C LYS A 222 -7.71 -17.21 2.95
N LEU A 223 -7.76 -17.00 1.64
CA LEU A 223 -8.81 -16.21 1.00
C LEU A 223 -9.88 -17.17 0.47
N LYS A 224 -11.14 -16.79 0.56
CA LYS A 224 -12.27 -17.49 -0.06
C LYS A 224 -13.18 -16.47 -0.75
N ARG A 225 -13.75 -16.81 -1.88
CA ARG A 225 -14.81 -15.99 -2.45
C ARG A 225 -16.03 -16.02 -1.52
N GLN A 226 -16.68 -14.88 -1.37
CA GLN A 226 -18.02 -14.86 -0.76
C GLN A 226 -19.01 -15.30 -1.84
N GLU A 227 -19.66 -16.41 -1.61
CA GLU A 227 -20.86 -16.79 -2.39
C GLU A 227 -21.92 -15.72 -2.15
N LYS A 228 -22.67 -15.42 -3.20
CA LYS A 228 -23.76 -14.43 -3.15
C LYS A 228 -24.90 -14.90 -2.27
#